data_26a8a2065314aa697513eb97b0beee18
#
_entry.id   26a8a2065314aa697513eb97b0beee18
#
_cell.length_a   1.000
_cell.length_b   1.000
_cell.length_c   1.000
_cell.angle_alpha   90.00
_cell.angle_beta   90.00
_cell.angle_gamma   90.00
#
_symmetry.space_group_name_H-M   'P 1'
#
loop_
_entity.id
_entity.type
_entity.pdbx_description
1 polymer ?
#
loop_
_entity_poly.entity_id
_entity_poly.type
_entity_poly.pdbx_seq_one_letter_code
_entity_poly.pdbx_strand_id
1 'polypeptide(L)'
;MNADTRTRLDRTPEWTALGEHREELAGTHLRDLFAADPGRGSGYTLQVGDLHVDYSKHLVTDETLALLQELAVATDVFGLRDAMFRGEKINSTEGRAVLHTALRAARGAVVEVDGEDVVPGVHAVLERMAGFAERVRSGEWTGHTGRRIRNVVNVGIGGSDLGPAMAYDALRAFTDRGLVVRFVSNVDGADLHEAVRDLDPAETLFIVASKTFTTIETITNATSARAWLLSGLKAGPEAVARHFVALSTNAGKVSDFGIDTDNMFEFWDWVGGRYSFDSAIGLSLMIAIGPERFGEMLEGFRLVDEHFRSAPAEANAPLLMGLLGIWYGNFHDAQSHAVLPYSHYLSRFTAYLQQLDMESNGKSVDRRGEPVGWQTGPVVWGTPGTNGQHAYYQLIHQGTKLIPADFIGFANPVGELEEGLAAQHDLLMANFFAQTQALAFGKTPEEVRAEGVPEELVAHKTFRGDHPTTTILARELTPSVLGQLIALYEHKVFVQGAVWDIDSFDQWGVELGKVLAKRIEPALTDGTPVPGLDPSTQALVAKYRELRGR
;
A
#
# COMPACT_ATOMS: atom_id res chain seq x y z
N MET A 1 20.80 9.32 -18.78
CA MET A 1 22.06 8.55 -18.92
C MET A 1 21.72 7.18 -19.50
N ASN A 2 22.51 6.67 -20.47
CA ASN A 2 22.29 5.31 -20.98
C ASN A 2 22.52 4.29 -19.84
N ALA A 3 21.61 3.34 -19.66
CA ALA A 3 21.71 2.28 -18.64
C ALA A 3 23.04 1.48 -18.68
N ASP A 4 23.71 1.51 -19.82
CA ASP A 4 24.93 0.74 -20.11
C ASP A 4 26.22 1.29 -19.48
N THR A 5 26.18 2.44 -18.80
CA THR A 5 27.39 3.10 -18.23
C THR A 5 27.34 3.29 -16.71
N ARG A 6 26.26 2.91 -16.02
CA ARG A 6 26.19 3.04 -14.56
C ARG A 6 27.09 2.00 -13.87
N THR A 7 27.86 2.47 -12.89
CA THR A 7 28.59 1.57 -11.99
C THR A 7 27.58 0.74 -11.19
N ARG A 8 27.83 -0.54 -11.02
CA ARG A 8 27.00 -1.43 -10.21
C ARG A 8 26.99 -0.92 -8.76
N LEU A 9 25.82 -0.91 -8.12
CA LEU A 9 25.58 -0.30 -6.81
C LEU A 9 26.63 -0.72 -5.76
N ASP A 10 26.89 -2.03 -5.64
CA ASP A 10 27.83 -2.62 -4.66
C ASP A 10 29.32 -2.29 -4.95
N ARG A 11 29.61 -1.56 -6.02
CA ARG A 11 30.94 -1.09 -6.41
C ARG A 11 31.08 0.43 -6.40
N THR A 12 30.08 1.15 -5.97
CA THR A 12 30.15 2.59 -5.84
C THR A 12 30.96 2.97 -4.58
N PRO A 13 31.73 4.06 -4.62
CA PRO A 13 32.44 4.57 -3.45
C PRO A 13 31.49 4.84 -2.26
N GLU A 14 30.30 5.37 -2.54
CA GLU A 14 29.29 5.74 -1.55
C GLU A 14 28.75 4.50 -0.81
N TRP A 15 28.55 3.39 -1.53
CA TRP A 15 28.16 2.11 -0.91
C TRP A 15 29.26 1.58 0.02
N THR A 16 30.52 1.67 -0.41
CA THR A 16 31.66 1.25 0.39
C THR A 16 31.80 2.10 1.64
N ALA A 17 31.69 3.42 1.50
CA ALA A 17 31.76 4.36 2.63
C ALA A 17 30.66 4.11 3.68
N LEU A 18 29.43 3.80 3.25
CA LEU A 18 28.33 3.41 4.16
C LEU A 18 28.65 2.11 4.90
N GLY A 19 29.28 1.13 4.23
CA GLY A 19 29.72 -0.11 4.86
C GLY A 19 30.78 0.14 5.94
N GLU A 20 31.77 0.99 5.66
CA GLU A 20 32.81 1.39 6.61
C GLU A 20 32.22 2.17 7.78
N HIS A 21 31.36 3.13 7.52
CA HIS A 21 30.67 3.92 8.55
C HIS A 21 29.78 3.06 9.47
N ARG A 22 29.14 2.04 8.92
CA ARG A 22 28.38 1.06 9.74
C ARG A 22 29.29 0.33 10.74
N GLU A 23 30.52 -0.04 10.35
CA GLU A 23 31.48 -0.66 11.27
C GLU A 23 31.97 0.33 12.34
N GLU A 24 32.13 1.62 12.00
CA GLU A 24 32.47 2.65 12.99
C GLU A 24 31.38 2.85 14.04
N LEU A 25 30.11 2.72 13.64
CA LEU A 25 28.95 2.80 14.55
C LEU A 25 28.72 1.49 15.33
N ALA A 26 29.51 0.44 15.08
CA ALA A 26 29.33 -0.83 15.79
C ALA A 26 29.50 -0.68 17.29
N GLY A 27 28.48 -1.07 18.05
CA GLY A 27 28.46 -0.94 19.51
C GLY A 27 27.96 0.41 20.04
N THR A 28 27.64 1.36 19.17
CA THR A 28 26.95 2.61 19.57
C THR A 28 25.50 2.29 19.95
N HIS A 29 25.06 2.78 21.11
CA HIS A 29 23.70 2.62 21.57
C HIS A 29 22.90 3.93 21.35
N LEU A 30 21.60 3.85 21.09
CA LEU A 30 20.73 5.04 20.99
C LEU A 30 20.80 5.91 22.25
N ARG A 31 20.96 5.33 23.45
CA ARG A 31 21.19 6.07 24.70
C ARG A 31 22.41 6.99 24.60
N ASP A 32 23.49 6.54 23.95
CA ASP A 32 24.72 7.33 23.79
C ASP A 32 24.51 8.48 22.82
N LEU A 33 23.78 8.25 21.72
CA LEU A 33 23.45 9.32 20.76
C LEU A 33 22.58 10.42 21.39
N PHE A 34 21.60 10.04 22.22
CA PHE A 34 20.77 11.03 22.94
C PHE A 34 21.52 11.72 24.08
N ALA A 35 22.47 11.05 24.72
CA ALA A 35 23.31 11.66 25.74
C ALA A 35 24.32 12.65 25.13
N ALA A 36 24.86 12.35 23.94
CA ALA A 36 25.78 13.23 23.23
C ALA A 36 25.09 14.46 22.62
N ASP A 37 23.84 14.31 22.19
CA ASP A 37 23.03 15.39 21.62
C ASP A 37 21.65 15.48 22.31
N PRO A 38 21.49 16.33 23.32
CA PRO A 38 20.20 16.58 23.97
C PRO A 38 19.15 17.18 23.04
N GLY A 39 19.55 17.81 21.93
CA GLY A 39 18.67 18.37 20.91
C GLY A 39 18.14 17.37 19.92
N ARG A 40 18.66 16.13 19.93
CA ARG A 40 18.36 15.08 18.93
C ARG A 40 16.86 14.86 18.72
N GLY A 41 16.08 14.79 19.78
CA GLY A 41 14.62 14.57 19.70
C GLY A 41 13.84 15.66 18.96
N SER A 42 14.39 16.87 18.85
CA SER A 42 13.79 17.97 18.08
C SER A 42 14.51 18.25 16.75
N GLY A 43 15.79 17.85 16.65
CA GLY A 43 16.61 18.05 15.47
C GLY A 43 16.38 17.01 14.37
N TYR A 44 16.09 15.76 14.76
CA TYR A 44 15.88 14.65 13.82
C TYR A 44 14.39 14.47 13.54
N THR A 45 13.76 15.54 13.03
CA THR A 45 12.34 15.56 12.63
C THR A 45 12.16 16.27 11.29
N LEU A 46 11.15 15.88 10.53
CA LEU A 46 10.73 16.52 9.29
C LEU A 46 9.23 16.78 9.30
N GLN A 47 8.82 17.79 8.55
CA GLN A 47 7.41 18.09 8.31
C GLN A 47 7.11 17.94 6.82
N VAL A 48 6.07 17.16 6.49
CA VAL A 48 5.55 17.04 5.13
C VAL A 48 4.03 17.15 5.18
N GLY A 49 3.50 18.26 4.65
CA GLY A 49 2.09 18.59 4.83
C GLY A 49 1.69 18.60 6.32
N ASP A 50 0.71 17.77 6.67
CA ASP A 50 0.21 17.61 8.06
C ASP A 50 0.97 16.53 8.85
N LEU A 51 1.94 15.85 8.23
CA LEU A 51 2.67 14.75 8.84
C LEU A 51 3.94 15.26 9.51
N HIS A 52 4.06 15.05 10.81
CA HIS A 52 5.29 15.19 11.57
C HIS A 52 6.01 13.85 11.60
N VAL A 53 7.22 13.78 11.06
CA VAL A 53 8.04 12.56 10.94
C VAL A 53 9.24 12.69 11.86
N ASP A 54 9.25 11.98 12.98
CA ASP A 54 10.35 11.88 13.92
C ASP A 54 11.16 10.61 13.62
N TYR A 55 12.42 10.80 13.26
CA TYR A 55 13.41 9.75 13.03
C TYR A 55 14.57 9.77 14.03
N SER A 56 14.41 10.48 15.14
CA SER A 56 15.43 10.63 16.19
C SER A 56 15.86 9.29 16.81
N LYS A 57 14.97 8.29 16.78
CA LYS A 57 15.21 6.94 17.33
C LYS A 57 15.77 5.95 16.29
N HIS A 58 16.54 6.46 15.32
CA HIS A 58 17.33 5.65 14.40
C HIS A 58 18.81 5.67 14.80
N LEU A 59 19.52 4.58 14.56
CA LEU A 59 20.99 4.47 14.72
C LEU A 59 21.67 5.16 13.53
N VAL A 60 21.58 6.48 13.50
CA VAL A 60 22.17 7.34 12.47
C VAL A 60 22.76 8.60 13.10
N THR A 61 23.77 9.15 12.44
CA THR A 61 24.39 10.44 12.75
C THR A 61 24.21 11.39 11.57
N ASP A 62 24.63 12.64 11.70
CA ASP A 62 24.66 13.59 10.56
C ASP A 62 25.54 13.05 9.42
N GLU A 63 26.63 12.35 9.75
CA GLU A 63 27.50 11.70 8.76
C GLU A 63 26.76 10.55 8.05
N THR A 64 26.01 9.71 8.76
CA THR A 64 25.17 8.67 8.14
C THR A 64 24.20 9.28 7.13
N LEU A 65 23.54 10.38 7.51
CA LEU A 65 22.58 11.06 6.64
C LEU A 65 23.27 11.66 5.40
N ALA A 66 24.43 12.27 5.57
CA ALA A 66 25.22 12.80 4.47
C ALA A 66 25.62 11.71 3.47
N LEU A 67 26.18 10.60 3.94
CA LEU A 67 26.57 9.45 3.10
C LEU A 67 25.37 8.84 2.37
N LEU A 68 24.22 8.74 3.01
CA LEU A 68 22.99 8.25 2.37
C LEU A 68 22.50 9.21 1.27
N GLN A 69 22.62 10.51 1.47
CA GLN A 69 22.29 11.50 0.45
C GLN A 69 23.27 11.47 -0.72
N GLU A 70 24.55 11.28 -0.46
CA GLU A 70 25.56 11.07 -1.50
C GLU A 70 25.24 9.83 -2.34
N LEU A 71 24.83 8.72 -1.70
CA LEU A 71 24.37 7.52 -2.40
C LEU A 71 23.15 7.82 -3.30
N ALA A 72 22.17 8.60 -2.83
CA ALA A 72 21.01 8.98 -3.63
C ALA A 72 21.41 9.81 -4.87
N VAL A 73 22.41 10.67 -4.75
CA VAL A 73 22.98 11.43 -5.89
C VAL A 73 23.71 10.50 -6.84
N ALA A 74 24.56 9.62 -6.33
CA ALA A 74 25.36 8.69 -7.14
C ALA A 74 24.49 7.70 -7.93
N THR A 75 23.35 7.31 -7.37
CA THR A 75 22.37 6.42 -8.01
C THR A 75 21.32 7.16 -8.86
N ASP A 76 21.44 8.48 -9.01
CA ASP A 76 20.56 9.32 -9.83
C ASP A 76 19.08 9.25 -9.44
N VAL A 77 18.77 9.14 -8.14
CA VAL A 77 17.40 9.14 -7.63
C VAL A 77 16.62 10.37 -8.09
N PHE A 78 17.26 11.53 -8.08
CA PHE A 78 16.63 12.80 -8.46
C PHE A 78 16.36 12.89 -9.96
N GLY A 79 17.27 12.42 -10.82
CA GLY A 79 17.06 12.36 -12.26
C GLY A 79 15.92 11.43 -12.65
N LEU A 80 15.84 10.26 -11.99
CA LEU A 80 14.78 9.30 -12.21
C LEU A 80 13.42 9.81 -11.69
N ARG A 81 13.41 10.48 -10.52
CA ARG A 81 12.23 11.19 -10.01
C ARG A 81 11.70 12.20 -11.02
N ASP A 82 12.58 13.06 -11.50
CA ASP A 82 12.20 14.11 -12.44
C ASP A 82 11.73 13.51 -13.77
N ALA A 83 12.31 12.40 -14.23
CA ALA A 83 11.87 11.64 -15.38
C ALA A 83 10.43 11.09 -15.18
N MET A 84 10.14 10.53 -13.99
CA MET A 84 8.79 10.08 -13.62
C MET A 84 7.76 11.21 -13.75
N PHE A 85 8.05 12.35 -13.12
CA PHE A 85 7.12 13.51 -13.15
C PHE A 85 6.96 14.14 -14.54
N ARG A 86 7.93 13.95 -15.45
CA ARG A 86 7.82 14.41 -16.86
C ARG A 86 7.11 13.40 -17.77
N GLY A 87 6.68 12.25 -17.28
CA GLY A 87 6.02 11.22 -18.09
C GLY A 87 6.97 10.37 -18.94
N GLU A 88 8.25 10.34 -18.62
CA GLU A 88 9.21 9.46 -19.28
C GLU A 88 8.94 7.99 -18.94
N LYS A 89 9.25 7.08 -19.87
CA LYS A 89 8.94 5.65 -19.75
C LYS A 89 9.96 4.95 -18.85
N ILE A 90 9.88 5.21 -17.55
CA ILE A 90 10.80 4.65 -16.54
C ILE A 90 10.50 3.20 -16.15
N ASN A 91 9.33 2.67 -16.46
CA ASN A 91 9.07 1.23 -16.42
C ASN A 91 9.65 0.63 -17.72
N SER A 92 10.90 0.22 -17.65
CA SER A 92 11.68 -0.14 -18.83
C SER A 92 11.27 -1.48 -19.42
N THR A 93 10.85 -2.45 -18.60
CA THR A 93 10.48 -3.80 -19.03
C THR A 93 9.15 -3.86 -19.77
N GLU A 94 8.23 -2.91 -19.52
CA GLU A 94 6.96 -2.78 -20.23
C GLU A 94 6.92 -1.60 -21.20
N GLY A 95 7.95 -0.73 -21.21
CA GLY A 95 8.03 0.45 -22.07
C GLY A 95 6.97 1.50 -21.77
N ARG A 96 6.59 1.67 -20.49
CA ARG A 96 5.49 2.55 -20.03
C ARG A 96 5.99 3.69 -19.16
N ALA A 97 5.29 4.82 -19.22
CA ALA A 97 5.40 5.86 -18.23
C ALA A 97 4.86 5.37 -16.86
N VAL A 98 5.24 6.05 -15.79
CA VAL A 98 4.78 5.79 -14.43
C VAL A 98 4.22 7.11 -13.90
N LEU A 99 2.91 7.27 -13.99
CA LEU A 99 2.26 8.56 -13.77
C LEU A 99 1.05 8.50 -12.81
N HIS A 100 1.13 7.67 -11.78
CA HIS A 100 0.15 7.77 -10.69
C HIS A 100 0.08 9.19 -10.11
N THR A 101 1.16 9.96 -10.15
CA THR A 101 1.19 11.37 -9.76
C THR A 101 0.32 12.29 -10.64
N ALA A 102 0.07 11.94 -11.90
CA ALA A 102 -0.81 12.72 -12.78
C ALA A 102 -2.30 12.57 -12.39
N LEU A 103 -2.69 11.50 -11.70
CA LEU A 103 -4.07 11.27 -11.22
C LEU A 103 -4.55 12.35 -10.24
N ARG A 104 -3.61 13.02 -9.57
CA ARG A 104 -3.85 14.06 -8.56
C ARG A 104 -3.22 15.40 -8.92
N ALA A 105 -2.77 15.56 -10.18
CA ALA A 105 -2.22 16.82 -10.66
C ALA A 105 -3.28 17.93 -10.68
N ALA A 106 -2.87 19.18 -10.43
CA ALA A 106 -3.76 20.33 -10.48
C ALA A 106 -4.31 20.51 -11.90
N ARG A 107 -5.55 21.04 -12.03
CA ARG A 107 -6.24 21.25 -13.34
C ARG A 107 -5.44 22.04 -14.38
N GLY A 108 -4.52 22.86 -14.01
CA GLY A 108 -3.69 23.65 -14.92
C GLY A 108 -2.30 23.07 -15.16
N ALA A 109 -1.99 21.93 -14.56
CA ALA A 109 -0.74 21.24 -14.80
C ALA A 109 -0.73 20.62 -16.21
N VAL A 110 0.47 20.49 -16.78
CA VAL A 110 0.70 19.82 -18.06
C VAL A 110 1.65 18.66 -17.80
N VAL A 111 1.22 17.45 -18.12
CA VAL A 111 2.04 16.22 -18.04
C VAL A 111 1.85 15.46 -19.34
N GLU A 112 2.94 15.29 -20.08
CA GLU A 112 2.88 14.70 -21.42
C GLU A 112 3.32 13.24 -21.44
N VAL A 113 2.56 12.39 -22.13
CA VAL A 113 2.94 11.02 -22.49
C VAL A 113 2.79 10.89 -23.99
N ASP A 114 3.86 10.50 -24.67
CA ASP A 114 3.89 10.37 -26.13
C ASP A 114 3.39 11.63 -26.89
N GLY A 115 3.58 12.82 -26.30
CA GLY A 115 3.19 14.12 -26.86
C GLY A 115 1.73 14.54 -26.61
N GLU A 116 1.01 13.80 -25.78
CA GLU A 116 -0.35 14.14 -25.36
C GLU A 116 -0.38 14.54 -23.87
N ASP A 117 -1.02 15.67 -23.54
CA ASP A 117 -1.27 16.07 -22.17
C ASP A 117 -2.36 15.19 -21.54
N VAL A 118 -2.01 14.40 -20.53
CA VAL A 118 -2.91 13.44 -19.88
C VAL A 118 -3.82 14.07 -18.82
N VAL A 119 -3.48 15.24 -18.30
CA VAL A 119 -4.19 15.88 -17.16
C VAL A 119 -5.66 16.21 -17.49
N PRO A 120 -6.00 16.76 -18.66
CA PRO A 120 -7.41 16.98 -19.02
C PRO A 120 -8.25 15.70 -19.01
N GLY A 121 -7.69 14.59 -19.50
CA GLY A 121 -8.36 13.29 -19.49
C GLY A 121 -8.63 12.79 -18.08
N VAL A 122 -7.67 12.93 -17.17
CA VAL A 122 -7.83 12.58 -15.74
C VAL A 122 -8.99 13.34 -15.12
N HIS A 123 -9.03 14.66 -15.29
CA HIS A 123 -10.11 15.48 -14.73
C HIS A 123 -11.48 15.17 -15.34
N ALA A 124 -11.54 14.85 -16.64
CA ALA A 124 -12.79 14.42 -17.28
C ALA A 124 -13.34 13.12 -16.68
N VAL A 125 -12.47 12.14 -16.37
CA VAL A 125 -12.88 10.90 -15.70
C VAL A 125 -13.32 11.18 -14.26
N LEU A 126 -12.60 12.01 -13.51
CA LEU A 126 -12.98 12.39 -12.13
C LEU A 126 -14.34 13.10 -12.09
N GLU A 127 -14.64 13.98 -13.05
CA GLU A 127 -15.95 14.64 -13.16
C GLU A 127 -17.07 13.65 -13.47
N ARG A 128 -16.85 12.69 -14.36
CA ARG A 128 -17.81 11.61 -14.66
C ARG A 128 -18.06 10.74 -13.41
N MET A 129 -17.00 10.37 -12.68
CA MET A 129 -17.11 9.64 -11.41
C MET A 129 -17.91 10.43 -10.40
N ALA A 130 -17.62 11.72 -10.22
CA ALA A 130 -18.33 12.59 -9.29
C ALA A 130 -19.83 12.66 -9.62
N GLY A 131 -20.18 12.91 -10.89
CA GLY A 131 -21.57 12.93 -11.32
C GLY A 131 -22.29 11.59 -11.13
N PHE A 132 -21.63 10.47 -11.33
CA PHE A 132 -22.19 9.15 -11.04
C PHE A 132 -22.36 8.90 -9.53
N ALA A 133 -21.34 9.21 -8.74
CA ALA A 133 -21.38 9.07 -7.29
C ALA A 133 -22.52 9.89 -6.68
N GLU A 134 -22.71 11.13 -7.11
CA GLU A 134 -23.82 11.99 -6.65
C GLU A 134 -25.19 11.39 -7.00
N ARG A 135 -25.39 10.85 -8.19
CA ARG A 135 -26.64 10.19 -8.57
C ARG A 135 -26.94 8.96 -7.72
N VAL A 136 -25.92 8.17 -7.36
CA VAL A 136 -26.08 7.03 -6.45
C VAL A 136 -26.43 7.52 -5.03
N ARG A 137 -25.68 8.48 -4.51
CA ARG A 137 -25.84 9.06 -3.17
C ARG A 137 -27.19 9.74 -2.96
N SER A 138 -27.63 10.53 -3.95
CA SER A 138 -28.96 11.19 -3.90
C SER A 138 -30.12 10.22 -4.07
N GLY A 139 -29.90 9.04 -4.65
CA GLY A 139 -30.94 8.09 -5.04
C GLY A 139 -31.58 8.38 -6.40
N GLU A 140 -31.01 9.26 -7.18
CA GLU A 140 -31.39 9.50 -8.59
C GLU A 140 -31.05 8.27 -9.46
N TRP A 141 -29.89 7.63 -9.17
CA TRP A 141 -29.58 6.35 -9.79
C TRP A 141 -30.34 5.23 -9.08
N THR A 142 -31.22 4.56 -9.80
CA THR A 142 -32.03 3.46 -9.27
C THR A 142 -31.70 2.15 -9.97
N GLY A 143 -31.96 1.04 -9.27
CA GLY A 143 -31.92 -0.30 -9.83
C GLY A 143 -33.02 -0.53 -10.89
N HIS A 144 -33.01 -1.69 -11.52
CA HIS A 144 -33.96 -2.10 -12.57
C HIS A 144 -35.43 -1.97 -12.14
N THR A 145 -35.73 -2.20 -10.86
CA THR A 145 -37.09 -2.10 -10.30
C THR A 145 -37.50 -0.68 -9.90
N GLY A 146 -36.63 0.32 -10.12
CA GLY A 146 -36.85 1.70 -9.68
C GLY A 146 -36.51 1.94 -8.21
N ARG A 147 -36.02 0.95 -7.46
CA ARG A 147 -35.59 1.11 -6.07
C ARG A 147 -34.23 1.82 -5.99
N ARG A 148 -34.06 2.65 -4.98
CA ARG A 148 -32.80 3.31 -4.66
C ARG A 148 -31.69 2.28 -4.38
N ILE A 149 -30.48 2.52 -4.87
CA ILE A 149 -29.31 1.74 -4.49
C ILE A 149 -28.92 2.09 -3.05
N ARG A 150 -28.72 1.05 -2.24
CA ARG A 150 -28.25 1.11 -0.86
C ARG A 150 -26.99 0.30 -0.61
N ASN A 151 -26.70 -0.64 -1.51
CA ASN A 151 -25.55 -1.53 -1.40
C ASN A 151 -24.66 -1.37 -2.63
N VAL A 152 -23.37 -1.22 -2.40
CA VAL A 152 -22.33 -1.16 -3.43
C VAL A 152 -21.35 -2.29 -3.16
N VAL A 153 -21.15 -3.18 -4.13
CA VAL A 153 -20.22 -4.30 -4.02
C VAL A 153 -19.11 -4.10 -5.06
N ASN A 154 -17.91 -3.82 -4.59
CA ASN A 154 -16.72 -3.69 -5.43
C ASN A 154 -16.15 -5.08 -5.69
N VAL A 155 -16.08 -5.51 -6.95
CA VAL A 155 -15.53 -6.79 -7.38
C VAL A 155 -14.22 -6.54 -8.11
N GLY A 156 -13.11 -6.86 -7.47
CA GLY A 156 -11.76 -6.61 -7.99
C GLY A 156 -10.73 -7.36 -7.17
N ILE A 157 -9.51 -7.51 -7.66
CA ILE A 157 -8.41 -8.20 -6.95
C ILE A 157 -7.12 -7.40 -7.02
N GLY A 158 -6.21 -7.59 -6.07
CA GLY A 158 -4.95 -6.87 -5.98
C GLY A 158 -5.16 -5.37 -5.84
N GLY A 159 -4.59 -4.55 -6.73
CA GLY A 159 -4.74 -3.09 -6.69
C GLY A 159 -6.19 -2.59 -6.87
N SER A 160 -7.07 -3.40 -7.46
CA SER A 160 -8.50 -3.08 -7.61
C SER A 160 -9.33 -3.42 -6.34
N ASP A 161 -8.71 -3.99 -5.31
CA ASP A 161 -9.33 -4.31 -4.02
C ASP A 161 -8.61 -3.65 -2.85
N LEU A 162 -7.30 -3.91 -2.70
CA LEU A 162 -6.53 -3.55 -1.50
C LEU A 162 -6.56 -2.05 -1.21
N GLY A 163 -6.36 -1.20 -2.21
CA GLY A 163 -6.43 0.26 -2.07
C GLY A 163 -7.83 0.75 -1.69
N PRO A 164 -8.87 0.46 -2.49
CA PRO A 164 -10.24 0.85 -2.19
C PRO A 164 -10.75 0.33 -0.83
N ALA A 165 -10.50 -0.93 -0.50
CA ALA A 165 -10.93 -1.52 0.78
C ALA A 165 -10.22 -0.89 1.98
N MET A 166 -8.91 -0.65 1.87
CA MET A 166 -8.12 0.03 2.88
C MET A 166 -8.62 1.46 3.09
N ALA A 167 -8.80 2.23 2.02
CA ALA A 167 -9.24 3.61 2.11
C ALA A 167 -10.69 3.73 2.62
N TYR A 168 -11.57 2.80 2.27
CA TYR A 168 -12.92 2.73 2.83
C TYR A 168 -12.89 2.50 4.34
N ASP A 169 -12.08 1.56 4.84
CA ASP A 169 -11.95 1.33 6.27
C ASP A 169 -11.31 2.55 6.97
N ALA A 170 -10.27 3.13 6.37
CA ALA A 170 -9.58 4.30 6.91
C ALA A 170 -10.50 5.53 7.04
N LEU A 171 -11.38 5.73 6.07
CA LEU A 171 -12.28 6.88 6.00
C LEU A 171 -13.73 6.55 6.39
N ARG A 172 -13.94 5.45 7.11
CA ARG A 172 -15.27 4.99 7.52
C ARG A 172 -16.06 6.03 8.32
N ALA A 173 -15.40 6.88 9.10
CA ALA A 173 -16.04 7.98 9.82
C ALA A 173 -16.67 9.02 8.89
N PHE A 174 -16.19 9.14 7.67
CA PHE A 174 -16.63 10.10 6.66
C PHE A 174 -17.63 9.53 5.66
N THR A 175 -17.98 8.24 5.77
CA THR A 175 -18.90 7.58 4.82
C THR A 175 -20.36 7.97 5.06
N ASP A 176 -21.13 7.94 3.98
CA ASP A 176 -22.61 7.97 4.07
C ASP A 176 -23.11 6.66 4.70
N ARG A 177 -23.63 6.73 5.91
CA ARG A 177 -24.12 5.56 6.65
C ARG A 177 -25.40 4.95 6.07
N GLY A 178 -26.05 5.63 5.12
CA GLY A 178 -27.17 5.10 4.34
C GLY A 178 -26.75 4.16 3.21
N LEU A 179 -25.44 4.04 2.94
CA LEU A 179 -24.86 3.16 1.95
C LEU A 179 -23.98 2.10 2.61
N VAL A 180 -24.15 0.85 2.21
CA VAL A 180 -23.30 -0.29 2.59
C VAL A 180 -22.34 -0.57 1.46
N VAL A 181 -21.04 -0.47 1.71
CA VAL A 181 -20.00 -0.81 0.72
C VAL A 181 -19.30 -2.09 1.14
N ARG A 182 -19.19 -3.05 0.22
CA ARG A 182 -18.52 -4.34 0.41
C ARG A 182 -17.52 -4.60 -0.70
N PHE A 183 -16.56 -5.46 -0.44
CA PHE A 183 -15.47 -5.82 -1.35
C PHE A 183 -15.45 -7.32 -1.53
N VAL A 184 -15.28 -7.76 -2.79
CA VAL A 184 -15.15 -9.16 -3.18
C VAL A 184 -13.93 -9.30 -4.06
N SER A 185 -12.96 -10.07 -3.61
CA SER A 185 -11.66 -10.20 -4.28
C SER A 185 -11.25 -11.65 -4.56
N ASN A 186 -11.50 -12.54 -3.61
CA ASN A 186 -11.08 -13.94 -3.72
C ASN A 186 -12.00 -14.72 -4.64
N VAL A 187 -11.42 -15.66 -5.41
CA VAL A 187 -12.19 -16.60 -6.25
C VAL A 187 -12.86 -17.70 -5.41
N ASP A 188 -12.55 -17.81 -4.12
CA ASP A 188 -13.33 -18.64 -3.20
C ASP A 188 -14.77 -18.13 -3.16
N GLY A 189 -15.71 -18.99 -3.55
CA GLY A 189 -17.14 -18.66 -3.61
C GLY A 189 -17.72 -18.19 -2.27
N ALA A 190 -17.08 -18.49 -1.14
CA ALA A 190 -17.45 -17.99 0.17
C ALA A 190 -17.35 -16.46 0.25
N ASP A 191 -16.38 -15.85 -0.42
CA ASP A 191 -16.18 -14.39 -0.40
C ASP A 191 -17.39 -13.65 -0.97
N LEU A 192 -17.82 -14.02 -2.18
CA LEU A 192 -19.03 -13.45 -2.77
C LEU A 192 -20.29 -13.82 -1.97
N HIS A 193 -20.41 -15.11 -1.52
CA HIS A 193 -21.57 -15.57 -0.78
C HIS A 193 -21.81 -14.75 0.48
N GLU A 194 -20.78 -14.59 1.32
CA GLU A 194 -20.87 -13.80 2.55
C GLU A 194 -21.08 -12.31 2.27
N ALA A 195 -20.54 -11.80 1.16
CA ALA A 195 -20.72 -10.41 0.78
C ALA A 195 -22.16 -10.06 0.36
N VAL A 196 -22.93 -11.01 -0.21
CA VAL A 196 -24.26 -10.69 -0.78
C VAL A 196 -25.44 -11.34 -0.05
N ARG A 197 -25.21 -12.29 0.88
CA ARG A 197 -26.27 -13.15 1.46
C ARG A 197 -27.42 -12.41 2.15
N ASP A 198 -27.15 -11.23 2.71
CA ASP A 198 -28.09 -10.39 3.44
C ASP A 198 -28.48 -9.12 2.66
N LEU A 199 -28.04 -9.00 1.39
CA LEU A 199 -28.36 -7.85 0.54
C LEU A 199 -29.64 -8.10 -0.28
N ASP A 200 -30.37 -7.01 -0.55
CA ASP A 200 -31.50 -7.03 -1.49
C ASP A 200 -30.95 -6.77 -2.92
N PRO A 201 -31.13 -7.72 -3.85
CA PRO A 201 -30.70 -7.55 -5.24
C PRO A 201 -31.26 -6.27 -5.90
N ALA A 202 -32.46 -5.85 -5.54
CA ALA A 202 -33.09 -4.66 -6.11
C ALA A 202 -32.43 -3.33 -5.69
N GLU A 203 -31.63 -3.35 -4.61
CA GLU A 203 -30.94 -2.19 -4.05
C GLU A 203 -29.40 -2.30 -4.16
N THR A 204 -28.89 -3.28 -4.93
CA THR A 204 -27.45 -3.57 -5.00
C THR A 204 -26.85 -3.15 -6.34
N LEU A 205 -25.73 -2.41 -6.28
CA LEU A 205 -24.90 -2.02 -7.41
C LEU A 205 -23.56 -2.78 -7.31
N PHE A 206 -23.11 -3.37 -8.41
CA PHE A 206 -21.80 -4.00 -8.53
C PHE A 206 -20.86 -3.11 -9.33
N ILE A 207 -19.64 -2.93 -8.84
CA ILE A 207 -18.53 -2.25 -9.53
C ILE A 207 -17.51 -3.31 -9.90
N VAL A 208 -17.37 -3.60 -11.21
CA VAL A 208 -16.43 -4.60 -11.71
C VAL A 208 -15.12 -3.91 -12.09
N ALA A 209 -14.11 -4.07 -11.25
CA ALA A 209 -12.82 -3.40 -11.39
C ALA A 209 -11.76 -4.35 -11.99
N SER A 210 -11.54 -4.23 -13.31
CA SER A 210 -10.54 -5.02 -14.02
C SER A 210 -10.03 -4.28 -15.24
N LYS A 211 -8.74 -3.89 -15.26
CA LYS A 211 -8.13 -3.07 -16.31
C LYS A 211 -8.40 -3.61 -17.71
N THR A 212 -8.17 -4.90 -17.93
CA THR A 212 -8.35 -5.58 -19.23
C THR A 212 -9.68 -6.30 -19.36
N PHE A 213 -10.48 -6.33 -18.31
CA PHE A 213 -11.72 -7.10 -18.18
C PHE A 213 -11.52 -8.60 -18.49
N THR A 214 -10.36 -9.15 -18.05
CA THR A 214 -9.94 -10.55 -18.30
C THR A 214 -9.40 -11.27 -17.07
N THR A 215 -9.24 -10.56 -15.94
CA THR A 215 -8.75 -11.15 -14.70
C THR A 215 -9.71 -12.24 -14.24
N ILE A 216 -9.24 -13.47 -14.20
CA ILE A 216 -10.11 -14.65 -14.05
C ILE A 216 -10.93 -14.60 -12.74
N GLU A 217 -10.32 -14.20 -11.63
CA GLU A 217 -10.96 -14.09 -10.34
C GLU A 217 -12.09 -13.05 -10.38
N THR A 218 -11.81 -11.88 -10.92
CA THR A 218 -12.78 -10.78 -11.03
C THR A 218 -13.95 -11.16 -11.93
N ILE A 219 -13.68 -11.75 -13.11
CA ILE A 219 -14.74 -12.11 -14.06
C ILE A 219 -15.57 -13.29 -13.54
N THR A 220 -14.96 -14.25 -12.84
CA THR A 220 -15.68 -15.35 -12.21
C THR A 220 -16.63 -14.82 -11.13
N ASN A 221 -16.14 -13.97 -10.24
CA ASN A 221 -16.96 -13.36 -9.20
C ASN A 221 -18.07 -12.47 -9.79
N ALA A 222 -17.75 -11.65 -10.79
CA ALA A 222 -18.73 -10.80 -11.46
C ALA A 222 -19.82 -11.63 -12.16
N THR A 223 -19.47 -12.76 -12.79
CA THR A 223 -20.42 -13.68 -13.43
C THR A 223 -21.36 -14.31 -12.39
N SER A 224 -20.81 -14.74 -11.25
CA SER A 224 -21.59 -15.28 -10.13
C SER A 224 -22.50 -14.21 -9.49
N ALA A 225 -22.00 -12.99 -9.33
CA ALA A 225 -22.78 -11.85 -8.86
C ALA A 225 -23.95 -11.50 -9.81
N ARG A 226 -23.69 -11.55 -11.12
CA ARG A 226 -24.73 -11.37 -12.15
C ARG A 226 -25.81 -12.45 -12.05
N ALA A 227 -25.43 -13.70 -11.90
CA ALA A 227 -26.39 -14.80 -11.72
C ALA A 227 -27.24 -14.62 -10.46
N TRP A 228 -26.61 -14.25 -9.33
CA TRP A 228 -27.30 -13.93 -8.07
C TRP A 228 -28.30 -12.78 -8.25
N LEU A 229 -27.89 -11.68 -8.91
CA LEU A 229 -28.74 -10.52 -9.16
C LEU A 229 -29.98 -10.89 -10.00
N LEU A 230 -29.75 -11.51 -11.19
CA LEU A 230 -30.84 -11.83 -12.12
C LEU A 230 -31.82 -12.83 -11.52
N SER A 231 -31.34 -13.82 -10.77
CA SER A 231 -32.18 -14.77 -10.04
C SER A 231 -33.01 -14.09 -8.97
N GLY A 232 -32.41 -13.18 -8.19
CA GLY A 232 -33.11 -12.47 -7.12
C GLY A 232 -34.18 -11.49 -7.64
N LEU A 233 -33.89 -10.78 -8.73
CA LEU A 233 -34.81 -9.88 -9.40
C LEU A 233 -35.88 -10.61 -10.23
N LYS A 234 -35.66 -11.87 -10.59
CA LYS A 234 -36.43 -12.62 -11.59
C LYS A 234 -36.53 -11.84 -12.92
N ALA A 235 -35.42 -11.22 -13.34
CA ALA A 235 -35.30 -10.37 -14.49
C ALA A 235 -34.37 -10.94 -15.56
N GLY A 236 -34.47 -10.44 -16.78
CA GLY A 236 -33.56 -10.76 -17.88
C GLY A 236 -32.24 -9.98 -17.85
N PRO A 237 -31.36 -10.20 -18.85
CA PRO A 237 -30.04 -9.58 -18.94
C PRO A 237 -30.07 -8.03 -18.95
N GLU A 238 -31.18 -7.42 -19.35
CA GLU A 238 -31.38 -5.96 -19.37
C GLU A 238 -31.23 -5.29 -18.00
N ALA A 239 -31.46 -6.05 -16.91
CA ALA A 239 -31.26 -5.54 -15.55
C ALA A 239 -29.80 -5.20 -15.25
N VAL A 240 -28.84 -5.84 -15.95
CA VAL A 240 -27.39 -5.61 -15.74
C VAL A 240 -27.03 -4.14 -15.92
N ALA A 241 -27.58 -3.46 -16.94
CA ALA A 241 -27.30 -2.05 -17.23
C ALA A 241 -27.59 -1.08 -16.07
N ARG A 242 -28.45 -1.48 -15.12
CA ARG A 242 -28.80 -0.66 -13.95
C ARG A 242 -28.10 -1.07 -12.66
N HIS A 243 -27.49 -2.24 -12.64
CA HIS A 243 -26.89 -2.83 -11.45
C HIS A 243 -25.41 -3.12 -11.55
N PHE A 244 -24.79 -2.90 -12.74
CA PHE A 244 -23.37 -3.08 -12.95
C PHE A 244 -22.74 -1.87 -13.61
N VAL A 245 -21.56 -1.50 -13.13
CA VAL A 245 -20.66 -0.53 -13.75
C VAL A 245 -19.26 -1.15 -13.85
N ALA A 246 -18.47 -0.69 -14.80
CA ALA A 246 -17.14 -1.23 -15.05
C ALA A 246 -16.04 -0.17 -14.87
N LEU A 247 -14.93 -0.59 -14.28
CA LEU A 247 -13.69 0.16 -14.23
C LEU A 247 -12.68 -0.59 -15.11
N SER A 248 -12.52 -0.13 -16.35
CA SER A 248 -11.79 -0.91 -17.36
C SER A 248 -11.33 -0.02 -18.53
N THR A 249 -10.38 -0.55 -19.32
CA THR A 249 -9.96 0.02 -20.61
C THR A 249 -10.55 -0.76 -21.81
N ASN A 250 -11.35 -1.81 -21.58
CA ASN A 250 -11.82 -2.74 -22.63
C ASN A 250 -13.36 -2.66 -22.82
N ALA A 251 -13.81 -1.66 -23.56
CA ALA A 251 -15.23 -1.42 -23.83
C ALA A 251 -15.93 -2.63 -24.49
N GLY A 252 -15.25 -3.36 -25.40
CA GLY A 252 -15.84 -4.52 -26.07
C GLY A 252 -16.24 -5.61 -25.08
N LYS A 253 -15.34 -6.02 -24.19
CA LYS A 253 -15.63 -7.05 -23.18
C LYS A 253 -16.62 -6.59 -22.12
N VAL A 254 -16.62 -5.31 -21.78
CA VAL A 254 -17.59 -4.70 -20.87
C VAL A 254 -18.99 -4.79 -21.48
N SER A 255 -19.14 -4.45 -22.76
CA SER A 255 -20.39 -4.59 -23.52
C SER A 255 -20.84 -6.05 -23.64
N ASP A 256 -19.92 -6.98 -23.93
CA ASP A 256 -20.23 -8.43 -24.03
C ASP A 256 -20.74 -9.00 -22.70
N PHE A 257 -20.31 -8.46 -21.58
CA PHE A 257 -20.82 -8.83 -20.25
C PHE A 257 -22.25 -8.33 -20.01
N GLY A 258 -22.67 -7.30 -20.74
CA GLY A 258 -23.99 -6.67 -20.65
C GLY A 258 -23.99 -5.38 -19.84
N ILE A 259 -22.83 -4.82 -19.53
CA ILE A 259 -22.70 -3.50 -18.90
C ILE A 259 -22.79 -2.42 -20.00
N ASP A 260 -23.60 -1.40 -19.74
CA ASP A 260 -23.66 -0.22 -20.60
C ASP A 260 -22.32 0.54 -20.54
N THR A 261 -21.69 0.76 -21.69
CA THR A 261 -20.39 1.44 -21.78
C THR A 261 -20.43 2.90 -21.34
N ASP A 262 -21.60 3.54 -21.29
CA ASP A 262 -21.78 4.87 -20.68
C ASP A 262 -21.50 4.83 -19.15
N ASN A 263 -21.62 3.64 -18.55
CA ASN A 263 -21.30 3.36 -17.14
C ASN A 263 -19.93 2.68 -16.98
N MET A 264 -19.04 2.85 -17.94
CA MET A 264 -17.65 2.45 -17.86
C MET A 264 -16.76 3.64 -17.55
N PHE A 265 -15.87 3.50 -16.58
CA PHE A 265 -14.90 4.51 -16.19
C PHE A 265 -13.51 4.00 -16.53
N GLU A 266 -12.78 4.80 -17.31
CA GLU A 266 -11.47 4.44 -17.83
C GLU A 266 -10.35 4.91 -16.91
N PHE A 267 -9.20 4.26 -17.01
CA PHE A 267 -7.92 4.70 -16.48
C PHE A 267 -6.83 4.24 -17.45
N TRP A 268 -5.59 4.58 -17.23
CA TRP A 268 -4.56 4.53 -18.27
C TRP A 268 -3.55 3.42 -18.01
N ASP A 269 -2.79 3.04 -19.04
CA ASP A 269 -1.75 2.01 -18.96
C ASP A 269 -0.52 2.45 -18.15
N TRP A 270 -0.29 3.76 -18.03
CA TRP A 270 0.73 4.36 -17.19
C TRP A 270 0.37 4.37 -15.68
N VAL A 271 -0.78 3.85 -15.30
CA VAL A 271 -1.16 3.60 -13.90
C VAL A 271 -0.93 2.13 -13.56
N GLY A 272 0.01 1.85 -12.67
CA GLY A 272 0.21 0.53 -12.10
C GLY A 272 -0.96 0.12 -11.18
N GLY A 273 -1.29 -1.19 -11.11
CA GLY A 273 -2.43 -1.68 -10.33
C GLY A 273 -2.38 -1.25 -8.85
N ARG A 274 -1.25 -1.41 -8.19
CA ARG A 274 -1.04 -1.05 -6.77
C ARG A 274 -0.95 0.45 -6.50
N TYR A 275 -0.95 1.28 -7.54
CA TYR A 275 -0.93 2.75 -7.51
C TYR A 275 -2.22 3.35 -8.09
N SER A 276 -3.31 2.57 -8.17
CA SER A 276 -4.45 2.96 -9.01
C SER A 276 -5.70 3.43 -8.24
N PHE A 277 -5.76 3.31 -6.91
CA PHE A 277 -7.02 3.54 -6.23
C PHE A 277 -7.46 5.01 -6.19
N ASP A 278 -6.57 5.95 -6.46
CA ASP A 278 -6.83 7.38 -6.67
C ASP A 278 -7.29 7.70 -8.12
N SER A 279 -7.38 6.69 -9.01
CA SER A 279 -8.00 6.72 -10.35
C SER A 279 -9.49 6.35 -10.31
N ALA A 280 -10.04 5.94 -11.47
CA ALA A 280 -11.38 5.35 -11.55
C ALA A 280 -11.59 4.15 -10.61
N ILE A 281 -10.53 3.43 -10.26
CA ILE A 281 -10.56 2.32 -9.29
C ILE A 281 -11.11 2.75 -7.93
N GLY A 282 -10.99 4.03 -7.56
CA GLY A 282 -11.56 4.60 -6.34
C GLY A 282 -13.05 4.94 -6.38
N LEU A 283 -13.80 4.57 -7.44
CA LEU A 283 -15.22 4.92 -7.56
C LEU A 283 -16.06 4.45 -6.36
N SER A 284 -15.82 3.26 -5.84
CA SER A 284 -16.51 2.75 -4.65
C SER A 284 -16.26 3.62 -3.41
N LEU A 285 -15.04 4.12 -3.24
CA LEU A 285 -14.68 5.06 -2.19
C LEU A 285 -15.36 6.42 -2.43
N MET A 286 -15.32 6.96 -3.65
CA MET A 286 -15.97 8.24 -3.98
C MET A 286 -17.48 8.18 -3.72
N ILE A 287 -18.15 7.07 -4.01
CA ILE A 287 -19.56 6.87 -3.66
C ILE A 287 -19.74 6.87 -2.13
N ALA A 288 -18.84 6.25 -1.38
CA ALA A 288 -18.94 6.14 0.07
C ALA A 288 -18.75 7.48 0.78
N ILE A 289 -17.70 8.25 0.45
CA ILE A 289 -17.33 9.47 1.18
C ILE A 289 -17.80 10.77 0.51
N GLY A 290 -18.21 10.71 -0.75
CA GLY A 290 -18.57 11.85 -1.59
C GLY A 290 -17.40 12.42 -2.38
N PRO A 291 -17.71 13.09 -3.52
CA PRO A 291 -16.68 13.64 -4.42
C PRO A 291 -15.78 14.70 -3.77
N GLU A 292 -16.34 15.54 -2.89
CA GLU A 292 -15.58 16.58 -2.19
C GLU A 292 -14.45 15.99 -1.35
N ARG A 293 -14.77 15.02 -0.48
CA ARG A 293 -13.78 14.34 0.38
C ARG A 293 -12.79 13.49 -0.41
N PHE A 294 -13.23 12.92 -1.53
CA PHE A 294 -12.31 12.26 -2.46
C PHE A 294 -11.32 13.27 -3.05
N GLY A 295 -11.78 14.47 -3.39
CA GLY A 295 -10.92 15.57 -3.83
C GLY A 295 -9.92 16.02 -2.76
N GLU A 296 -10.35 16.12 -1.48
CA GLU A 296 -9.45 16.41 -0.35
C GLU A 296 -8.35 15.34 -0.21
N MET A 297 -8.69 14.08 -0.44
CA MET A 297 -7.71 12.98 -0.43
C MET A 297 -6.68 13.14 -1.55
N LEU A 298 -7.12 13.43 -2.78
CA LEU A 298 -6.23 13.69 -3.92
C LEU A 298 -5.31 14.89 -3.66
N GLU A 299 -5.82 15.93 -3.02
CA GLU A 299 -5.03 17.09 -2.61
C GLU A 299 -3.94 16.69 -1.59
N GLY A 300 -4.26 15.81 -0.65
CA GLY A 300 -3.28 15.26 0.29
C GLY A 300 -2.13 14.52 -0.41
N PHE A 301 -2.43 13.69 -1.40
CA PHE A 301 -1.40 13.07 -2.24
C PHE A 301 -0.53 14.13 -2.93
N ARG A 302 -1.15 15.12 -3.55
CA ARG A 302 -0.46 16.18 -4.29
C ARG A 302 0.49 16.98 -3.41
N LEU A 303 0.12 17.27 -2.17
CA LEU A 303 1.01 17.94 -1.21
C LEU A 303 2.34 17.21 -1.02
N VAL A 304 2.29 15.88 -0.92
CA VAL A 304 3.50 15.07 -0.75
C VAL A 304 4.25 14.89 -2.07
N ASP A 305 3.56 14.81 -3.21
CA ASP A 305 4.20 14.81 -4.54
C ASP A 305 5.03 16.08 -4.75
N GLU A 306 4.46 17.24 -4.43
CA GLU A 306 5.14 18.54 -4.53
C GLU A 306 6.33 18.63 -3.56
N HIS A 307 6.16 18.16 -2.33
CA HIS A 307 7.23 18.07 -1.36
C HIS A 307 8.37 17.16 -1.85
N PHE A 308 8.07 15.95 -2.31
CA PHE A 308 9.05 15.01 -2.84
C PHE A 308 9.84 15.60 -4.01
N ARG A 309 9.15 16.34 -4.88
CA ARG A 309 9.72 16.95 -6.08
C ARG A 309 10.61 18.16 -5.76
N SER A 310 10.24 18.99 -4.77
CA SER A 310 10.81 20.33 -4.59
C SER A 310 11.61 20.53 -3.30
N ALA A 311 11.39 19.71 -2.26
CA ALA A 311 12.13 19.84 -1.01
C ALA A 311 13.62 19.50 -1.23
N PRO A 312 14.54 20.23 -0.56
CA PRO A 312 15.95 19.88 -0.57
C PRO A 312 16.16 18.52 0.11
N ALA A 313 17.24 17.82 -0.24
CA ALA A 313 17.48 16.44 0.16
C ALA A 313 17.37 16.22 1.68
N GLU A 314 17.94 17.12 2.47
CA GLU A 314 17.95 17.09 3.94
C GLU A 314 16.57 17.29 4.57
N ALA A 315 15.61 17.86 3.83
CA ALA A 315 14.24 18.11 4.30
C ALA A 315 13.20 17.23 3.60
N ASN A 316 13.61 16.30 2.75
CA ASN A 316 12.73 15.48 1.92
C ASN A 316 12.35 14.19 2.65
N ALA A 317 11.17 14.17 3.26
CA ALA A 317 10.73 13.05 4.09
C ALA A 317 10.62 11.70 3.34
N PRO A 318 10.02 11.60 2.14
CA PRO A 318 10.02 10.35 1.37
C PRO A 318 11.43 9.86 1.03
N LEU A 319 12.33 10.77 0.65
CA LEU A 319 13.74 10.44 0.38
C LEU A 319 14.40 9.84 1.62
N LEU A 320 14.28 10.54 2.75
CA LEU A 320 14.85 10.07 4.02
C LEU A 320 14.33 8.68 4.39
N MET A 321 13.01 8.46 4.35
CA MET A 321 12.44 7.15 4.71
C MET A 321 12.90 6.04 3.77
N GLY A 322 13.04 6.32 2.48
CA GLY A 322 13.60 5.38 1.51
C GLY A 322 15.05 5.02 1.84
N LEU A 323 15.88 6.03 2.12
CA LEU A 323 17.29 5.86 2.46
C LEU A 323 17.50 5.15 3.80
N LEU A 324 16.66 5.42 4.81
CA LEU A 324 16.67 4.65 6.07
C LEU A 324 16.34 3.16 5.82
N GLY A 325 15.42 2.86 4.91
CA GLY A 325 15.14 1.50 4.49
C GLY A 325 16.35 0.81 3.85
N ILE A 326 17.11 1.53 3.02
CA ILE A 326 18.41 1.06 2.45
C ILE A 326 19.43 0.82 3.57
N TRP A 327 19.57 1.77 4.49
CA TRP A 327 20.50 1.67 5.62
C TRP A 327 20.29 0.39 6.42
N TYR A 328 19.04 0.14 6.84
CA TYR A 328 18.76 -1.05 7.65
C TYR A 328 18.76 -2.34 6.84
N GLY A 329 18.20 -2.34 5.65
CA GLY A 329 18.13 -3.54 4.80
C GLY A 329 19.50 -4.01 4.31
N ASN A 330 20.35 -3.09 3.89
CA ASN A 330 21.60 -3.43 3.21
C ASN A 330 22.84 -3.40 4.11
N PHE A 331 22.85 -2.57 5.16
CA PHE A 331 24.02 -2.43 6.03
C PHE A 331 23.81 -3.00 7.43
N HIS A 332 22.57 -3.25 7.85
CA HIS A 332 22.22 -3.86 9.13
C HIS A 332 21.48 -5.20 9.02
N ASP A 333 21.35 -5.75 7.83
CA ASP A 333 20.72 -7.06 7.54
C ASP A 333 19.26 -7.17 8.03
N ALA A 334 18.53 -6.06 8.05
CA ALA A 334 17.11 -6.07 8.39
C ALA A 334 16.28 -6.56 7.19
N GLN A 335 15.72 -7.78 7.30
CA GLN A 335 14.98 -8.42 6.21
C GLN A 335 13.48 -8.09 6.21
N SER A 336 13.00 -7.42 7.26
CA SER A 336 11.60 -7.03 7.37
C SER A 336 11.45 -5.62 7.92
N HIS A 337 10.31 -5.00 7.64
CA HIS A 337 9.94 -3.67 8.09
C HIS A 337 8.53 -3.72 8.66
N ALA A 338 8.35 -3.33 9.91
CA ALA A 338 7.04 -3.32 10.55
C ALA A 338 6.35 -1.96 10.35
N VAL A 339 5.04 -1.98 10.04
CA VAL A 339 4.19 -0.78 10.01
C VAL A 339 3.10 -0.95 11.05
N LEU A 340 3.11 -0.10 12.06
CA LEU A 340 2.37 -0.25 13.30
C LEU A 340 1.46 0.98 13.54
N PRO A 341 0.30 1.06 12.85
CA PRO A 341 -0.62 2.17 13.04
C PRO A 341 -1.37 2.05 14.38
N TYR A 342 -1.35 3.09 15.20
CA TYR A 342 -2.16 3.19 16.41
C TYR A 342 -3.50 3.86 16.11
N SER A 343 -4.23 3.23 15.18
CA SER A 343 -5.57 3.60 14.76
C SER A 343 -6.31 2.37 14.24
N HIS A 344 -7.51 2.11 14.76
CA HIS A 344 -8.36 1.02 14.27
C HIS A 344 -8.74 1.23 12.80
N TYR A 345 -8.94 2.47 12.37
CA TYR A 345 -9.27 2.80 10.99
C TYR A 345 -8.16 2.43 9.98
N LEU A 346 -6.91 2.31 10.43
CA LEU A 346 -5.79 1.87 9.58
C LEU A 346 -5.54 0.35 9.63
N SER A 347 -6.54 -0.45 10.01
CA SER A 347 -6.41 -1.90 10.14
C SER A 347 -5.97 -2.61 8.84
N ARG A 348 -6.33 -2.08 7.68
CA ARG A 348 -5.92 -2.60 6.37
C ARG A 348 -4.72 -1.89 5.75
N PHE A 349 -4.18 -0.85 6.40
CA PHE A 349 -3.11 -0.03 5.83
C PHE A 349 -1.84 -0.85 5.55
N THR A 350 -1.42 -1.67 6.51
CA THR A 350 -0.25 -2.53 6.33
C THR A 350 -0.45 -3.55 5.20
N ALA A 351 -1.65 -4.14 5.07
CA ALA A 351 -1.95 -5.07 3.98
C ALA A 351 -1.89 -4.40 2.59
N TYR A 352 -2.33 -3.14 2.50
CA TYR A 352 -2.16 -2.33 1.30
C TYR A 352 -0.67 -2.08 1.00
N LEU A 353 0.12 -1.71 2.01
CA LEU A 353 1.56 -1.47 1.86
C LEU A 353 2.34 -2.74 1.51
N GLN A 354 1.86 -3.94 1.88
CA GLN A 354 2.46 -5.20 1.44
C GLN A 354 2.50 -5.29 -0.08
N GLN A 355 1.39 -5.00 -0.75
CA GLN A 355 1.39 -4.98 -2.21
C GLN A 355 2.22 -3.81 -2.74
N LEU A 356 2.03 -2.61 -2.19
CA LEU A 356 2.74 -1.42 -2.64
C LEU A 356 4.26 -1.60 -2.63
N ASP A 357 4.83 -2.13 -1.56
CA ASP A 357 6.29 -2.28 -1.39
C ASP A 357 6.80 -3.61 -1.97
N MET A 358 6.24 -4.74 -1.55
CA MET A 358 6.79 -6.06 -1.87
C MET A 358 6.62 -6.43 -3.36
N GLU A 359 5.52 -6.04 -4.00
CA GLU A 359 5.34 -6.25 -5.45
C GLU A 359 6.20 -5.28 -6.26
N SER A 360 6.43 -4.06 -5.75
CA SER A 360 7.31 -3.09 -6.41
C SER A 360 8.78 -3.49 -6.30
N ASN A 361 9.27 -3.72 -5.10
CA ASN A 361 10.69 -3.83 -4.80
C ASN A 361 11.17 -5.26 -4.55
N GLY A 362 10.29 -6.25 -4.54
CA GLY A 362 10.65 -7.67 -4.46
C GLY A 362 11.24 -8.18 -5.77
N LYS A 363 12.40 -7.66 -6.17
CA LYS A 363 13.07 -7.96 -7.45
C LYS A 363 14.46 -8.54 -7.21
N SER A 364 14.89 -9.44 -8.08
CA SER A 364 16.20 -10.14 -8.01
C SER A 364 17.15 -9.76 -9.13
N VAL A 365 16.73 -8.86 -10.03
CA VAL A 365 17.54 -8.37 -11.15
C VAL A 365 17.46 -6.85 -11.22
N ASP A 366 18.55 -6.24 -11.69
CA ASP A 366 18.60 -4.81 -11.97
C ASP A 366 17.93 -4.48 -13.32
N ARG A 367 17.83 -3.19 -13.68
CA ARG A 367 17.23 -2.73 -14.94
C ARG A 367 17.93 -3.23 -16.20
N ARG A 368 19.13 -3.78 -16.08
CA ARG A 368 19.88 -4.42 -17.18
C ARG A 368 19.59 -5.90 -17.28
N GLY A 369 18.82 -6.47 -16.33
CA GLY A 369 18.54 -7.90 -16.23
C GLY A 369 19.65 -8.69 -15.53
N GLU A 370 20.61 -8.03 -14.89
CA GLU A 370 21.69 -8.68 -14.16
C GLU A 370 21.25 -9.01 -12.71
N PRO A 371 21.61 -10.18 -12.17
CA PRO A 371 21.33 -10.51 -10.79
C PRO A 371 21.91 -9.48 -9.81
N VAL A 372 21.09 -8.99 -8.89
CA VAL A 372 21.55 -8.09 -7.82
C VAL A 372 22.33 -8.87 -6.76
N GLY A 373 23.37 -8.22 -6.16
CA GLY A 373 24.19 -8.79 -5.09
C GLY A 373 23.83 -8.25 -3.71
N TRP A 374 22.73 -7.49 -3.61
CA TRP A 374 22.22 -6.85 -2.40
C TRP A 374 20.79 -7.24 -2.13
N GLN A 375 20.32 -7.01 -0.91
CA GLN A 375 18.90 -7.21 -0.56
C GLN A 375 18.03 -6.12 -1.18
N THR A 376 16.84 -6.51 -1.65
CA THR A 376 15.81 -5.60 -2.16
C THR A 376 14.52 -5.88 -1.39
N GLY A 377 13.51 -5.01 -1.46
CA GLY A 377 12.16 -5.19 -0.96
C GLY A 377 12.03 -5.95 0.37
N PRO A 378 11.93 -5.27 1.52
CA PRO A 378 11.76 -5.94 2.81
C PRO A 378 10.41 -6.66 2.88
N VAL A 379 10.30 -7.66 3.76
CA VAL A 379 8.99 -8.19 4.14
C VAL A 379 8.26 -7.14 4.97
N VAL A 380 7.21 -6.55 4.42
CA VAL A 380 6.36 -5.57 5.11
C VAL A 380 5.27 -6.29 5.89
N TRP A 381 5.13 -5.95 7.17
CA TRP A 381 4.14 -6.58 8.06
C TRP A 381 3.76 -5.66 9.22
N GLY A 382 2.72 -6.02 9.95
CA GLY A 382 2.26 -5.29 11.12
C GLY A 382 0.75 -5.31 11.26
N THR A 383 0.27 -4.85 12.38
CA THR A 383 -1.16 -4.70 12.71
C THR A 383 -1.34 -3.49 13.60
N PRO A 384 -2.57 -2.99 13.77
CA PRO A 384 -2.79 -1.88 14.68
C PRO A 384 -2.34 -2.13 16.12
N GLY A 385 -1.69 -1.12 16.74
CA GLY A 385 -1.59 -1.02 18.19
C GLY A 385 -2.99 -0.73 18.78
N THR A 386 -3.30 -1.22 20.00
CA THR A 386 -2.44 -1.99 20.90
C THR A 386 -2.44 -3.50 20.66
N ASN A 387 -3.26 -3.99 19.71
CA ASN A 387 -3.40 -5.43 19.43
C ASN A 387 -2.04 -6.10 19.12
N GLY A 388 -1.22 -5.47 18.29
CA GLY A 388 0.12 -5.96 17.95
C GLY A 388 1.02 -6.21 19.17
N GLN A 389 0.90 -5.36 20.22
CA GLN A 389 1.66 -5.52 21.47
C GLN A 389 1.41 -6.88 22.13
N HIS A 390 0.20 -7.41 22.02
CA HIS A 390 -0.21 -8.68 22.60
C HIS A 390 -0.04 -9.87 21.65
N ALA A 391 0.50 -9.63 20.43
CA ALA A 391 0.68 -10.68 19.43
C ALA A 391 2.15 -11.00 19.16
N TYR A 392 2.99 -10.01 18.89
CA TYR A 392 4.36 -10.24 18.40
C TYR A 392 5.42 -9.26 18.94
N TYR A 393 5.09 -8.32 19.82
CA TYR A 393 6.09 -7.38 20.35
C TYR A 393 7.17 -8.07 21.18
N GLN A 394 6.92 -9.26 21.73
CA GLN A 394 7.96 -10.09 22.33
C GLN A 394 9.14 -10.31 21.36
N LEU A 395 8.84 -10.60 20.08
CA LEU A 395 9.86 -10.76 19.04
C LEU A 395 10.60 -9.44 18.78
N ILE A 396 9.86 -8.32 18.68
CA ILE A 396 10.48 -7.02 18.37
C ILE A 396 11.39 -6.58 19.51
N HIS A 397 10.98 -6.73 20.80
CA HIS A 397 11.75 -6.30 21.94
C HIS A 397 12.94 -7.18 22.30
N GLN A 398 12.77 -8.52 22.28
CA GLN A 398 13.75 -9.46 22.80
C GLN A 398 14.15 -10.56 21.82
N GLY A 399 13.64 -10.51 20.58
CA GLY A 399 14.07 -11.44 19.53
C GLY A 399 15.48 -11.16 19.02
N THR A 400 15.95 -12.03 18.16
CA THR A 400 17.30 -11.93 17.56
C THR A 400 17.32 -11.18 16.22
N LYS A 401 16.16 -10.67 15.76
CA LYS A 401 16.02 -9.95 14.50
C LYS A 401 16.02 -8.45 14.73
N LEU A 402 16.74 -7.72 13.89
CA LEU A 402 16.56 -6.28 13.79
C LEU A 402 15.33 -5.99 12.92
N ILE A 403 14.37 -5.27 13.47
CA ILE A 403 13.10 -4.96 12.80
C ILE A 403 12.88 -3.45 12.90
N PRO A 404 13.25 -2.67 11.88
CA PRO A 404 12.85 -1.28 11.78
C PRO A 404 11.33 -1.18 11.75
N ALA A 405 10.76 -0.16 12.41
CA ALA A 405 9.33 -0.03 12.52
C ALA A 405 8.86 1.42 12.32
N ASP A 406 7.77 1.59 11.56
CA ASP A 406 7.06 2.86 11.46
C ASP A 406 5.84 2.84 12.38
N PHE A 407 5.80 3.76 13.33
CA PHE A 407 4.69 3.99 14.23
C PHE A 407 3.86 5.16 13.72
N ILE A 408 2.58 4.94 13.44
CA ILE A 408 1.67 5.96 12.90
C ILE A 408 0.60 6.26 13.95
N GLY A 409 0.49 7.54 14.36
CA GLY A 409 -0.46 7.97 15.38
C GLY A 409 -1.12 9.30 15.05
N PHE A 410 -2.18 9.61 15.77
CA PHE A 410 -2.96 10.84 15.59
C PHE A 410 -3.19 11.51 16.95
N ALA A 411 -3.10 12.83 16.98
CA ALA A 411 -3.33 13.58 18.22
C ALA A 411 -4.79 13.57 18.67
N ASN A 412 -5.72 13.44 17.73
CA ASN A 412 -7.14 13.39 18.00
C ASN A 412 -7.79 12.13 17.40
N PRO A 413 -8.81 11.57 18.06
CA PRO A 413 -9.64 10.54 17.47
C PRO A 413 -10.44 11.12 16.29
N VAL A 414 -10.81 10.25 15.33
CA VAL A 414 -11.63 10.65 14.18
C VAL A 414 -13.09 10.73 14.57
N GLY A 415 -13.73 11.87 14.28
CA GLY A 415 -15.15 12.11 14.48
C GLY A 415 -15.55 12.33 15.95
N GLU A 416 -16.84 12.50 16.17
CA GLU A 416 -17.40 12.68 17.51
C GLU A 416 -17.54 11.31 18.20
N LEU A 417 -16.77 11.10 19.27
CA LEU A 417 -16.89 9.94 20.14
C LEU A 417 -17.61 10.33 21.44
N GLU A 418 -18.35 9.37 22.04
CA GLU A 418 -18.86 9.52 23.38
C GLU A 418 -17.72 9.81 24.37
N GLU A 419 -17.97 10.60 25.42
CA GLU A 419 -16.93 11.08 26.36
C GLU A 419 -16.07 9.93 26.93
N GLY A 420 -16.69 8.80 27.28
CA GLY A 420 -15.97 7.62 27.79
C GLY A 420 -15.06 6.95 26.76
N LEU A 421 -15.41 7.00 25.48
CA LEU A 421 -14.59 6.45 24.38
C LEU A 421 -13.48 7.43 23.99
N ALA A 422 -13.73 8.74 24.05
CA ALA A 422 -12.70 9.75 23.79
C ALA A 422 -11.53 9.65 24.79
N ALA A 423 -11.81 9.37 26.07
CA ALA A 423 -10.78 9.18 27.10
C ALA A 423 -9.84 7.97 26.83
N GLN A 424 -10.27 6.97 26.05
CA GLN A 424 -9.41 5.85 25.65
C GLN A 424 -8.30 6.26 24.69
N HIS A 425 -8.45 7.39 24.00
CA HIS A 425 -7.47 7.88 23.05
C HIS A 425 -6.13 8.24 23.72
N ASP A 426 -6.16 8.91 24.87
CA ASP A 426 -4.94 9.22 25.62
C ASP A 426 -4.22 7.96 26.10
N LEU A 427 -4.97 6.91 26.50
CA LEU A 427 -4.40 5.62 26.84
C LEU A 427 -3.73 4.93 25.63
N LEU A 428 -4.37 5.00 24.46
CA LEU A 428 -3.80 4.50 23.20
C LEU A 428 -2.49 5.23 22.88
N MET A 429 -2.47 6.56 22.96
CA MET A 429 -1.29 7.38 22.66
C MET A 429 -0.20 7.24 23.71
N ALA A 430 -0.54 7.01 24.96
CA ALA A 430 0.46 6.67 25.99
C ALA A 430 1.21 5.37 25.65
N ASN A 431 0.49 4.34 25.17
CA ASN A 431 1.11 3.12 24.67
C ASN A 431 1.97 3.36 23.43
N PHE A 432 1.49 4.15 22.48
CA PHE A 432 2.23 4.55 21.28
C PHE A 432 3.61 5.14 21.61
N PHE A 433 3.67 6.13 22.50
CA PHE A 433 4.93 6.75 22.90
C PHE A 433 5.80 5.83 23.76
N ALA A 434 5.18 5.08 24.67
CA ALA A 434 5.91 4.16 25.55
C ALA A 434 6.62 3.05 24.74
N GLN A 435 6.00 2.52 23.69
CA GLN A 435 6.61 1.48 22.87
C GLN A 435 7.80 1.99 22.07
N THR A 436 7.72 3.16 21.44
CA THR A 436 8.87 3.73 20.73
C THR A 436 10.03 4.04 21.67
N GLN A 437 9.75 4.48 22.90
CA GLN A 437 10.77 4.70 23.94
C GLN A 437 11.41 3.37 24.39
N ALA A 438 10.60 2.37 24.68
CA ALA A 438 11.08 1.07 25.16
C ALA A 438 11.92 0.35 24.08
N LEU A 439 11.52 0.44 22.82
CA LEU A 439 12.27 -0.13 21.70
C LEU A 439 13.63 0.56 21.50
N ALA A 440 13.68 1.86 21.61
CA ALA A 440 14.92 2.63 21.43
C ALA A 440 15.92 2.41 22.58
N PHE A 441 15.46 2.55 23.84
CA PHE A 441 16.36 2.64 24.98
C PHE A 441 16.48 1.32 25.77
N GLY A 442 15.53 0.41 25.63
CA GLY A 442 15.54 -0.85 26.34
C GLY A 442 15.58 -0.68 27.87
N LYS A 443 16.13 -1.72 28.55
CA LYS A 443 16.33 -1.75 30.00
C LYS A 443 17.58 -2.59 30.30
N THR A 444 18.58 -1.97 30.94
CA THR A 444 19.86 -2.62 31.18
C THR A 444 19.77 -3.67 32.32
N PRO A 445 20.72 -4.61 32.42
CA PRO A 445 20.79 -5.54 33.51
C PRO A 445 20.89 -4.86 34.90
N GLU A 446 21.58 -3.70 34.97
CA GLU A 446 21.73 -2.90 36.18
C GLU A 446 20.39 -2.28 36.61
N GLU A 447 19.64 -1.73 35.65
CA GLU A 447 18.30 -1.20 35.90
C GLU A 447 17.34 -2.31 36.38
N VAL A 448 17.43 -3.50 35.78
CA VAL A 448 16.62 -4.66 36.19
C VAL A 448 16.97 -5.11 37.63
N ARG A 449 18.27 -5.15 37.99
CA ARG A 449 18.70 -5.48 39.36
C ARG A 449 18.26 -4.44 40.38
N ALA A 450 18.30 -3.16 40.03
CA ALA A 450 17.86 -2.08 40.89
C ALA A 450 16.37 -2.13 41.24
N GLU A 451 15.56 -2.83 40.43
CA GLU A 451 14.15 -3.12 40.73
C GLU A 451 13.95 -4.32 41.69
N GLY A 452 15.02 -4.93 42.18
CA GLY A 452 14.94 -6.08 43.08
C GLY A 452 14.59 -7.40 42.39
N VAL A 453 14.82 -7.51 41.08
CA VAL A 453 14.60 -8.75 40.34
C VAL A 453 15.62 -9.80 40.74
N PRO A 454 15.24 -11.07 41.04
CA PRO A 454 16.16 -12.16 41.29
C PRO A 454 17.18 -12.36 40.17
N GLU A 455 18.45 -12.65 40.50
CA GLU A 455 19.55 -12.68 39.52
C GLU A 455 19.29 -13.66 38.37
N GLU A 456 18.65 -14.80 38.62
CA GLU A 456 18.27 -15.80 37.63
C GLU A 456 17.25 -15.25 36.58
N LEU A 457 16.55 -14.18 36.89
CA LEU A 457 15.58 -13.54 36.00
C LEU A 457 16.13 -12.27 35.32
N VAL A 458 17.29 -11.76 35.71
CA VAL A 458 17.85 -10.50 35.19
C VAL A 458 18.00 -10.56 33.67
N ALA A 459 18.64 -11.63 33.16
CA ALA A 459 18.81 -11.78 31.70
C ALA A 459 17.48 -11.85 30.94
N HIS A 460 16.45 -12.47 31.53
CA HIS A 460 15.12 -12.60 30.94
C HIS A 460 14.31 -11.28 30.92
N LYS A 461 14.62 -10.36 31.83
CA LYS A 461 13.94 -9.07 31.98
C LYS A 461 14.77 -7.90 31.45
N THR A 462 15.93 -8.17 30.88
CA THR A 462 16.75 -7.19 30.16
C THR A 462 16.20 -6.96 28.77
N PHE A 463 16.10 -5.72 28.37
CA PHE A 463 15.69 -5.31 27.03
C PHE A 463 16.86 -4.62 26.36
N ARG A 464 17.28 -5.15 25.23
CA ARG A 464 18.48 -4.66 24.54
C ARG A 464 18.36 -3.19 24.11
N GLY A 465 17.20 -2.75 23.67
CA GLY A 465 17.05 -1.46 22.99
C GLY A 465 17.57 -1.50 21.56
N ASP A 466 17.90 -0.35 21.02
CA ASP A 466 18.46 -0.16 19.66
C ASP A 466 17.58 -0.69 18.53
N HIS A 467 16.26 -0.78 18.76
CA HIS A 467 15.29 -1.07 17.72
C HIS A 467 14.83 0.23 17.10
N PRO A 468 15.20 0.47 15.82
CA PRO A 468 14.94 1.75 15.18
C PRO A 468 13.46 1.95 14.88
N THR A 469 12.98 3.18 15.16
CA THR A 469 11.59 3.54 14.88
C THR A 469 11.48 4.91 14.21
N THR A 470 10.68 4.97 13.14
CA THR A 470 10.12 6.23 12.63
C THR A 470 8.77 6.47 13.30
N THR A 471 8.54 7.65 13.86
CA THR A 471 7.24 8.03 14.40
C THR A 471 6.59 9.05 13.48
N ILE A 472 5.43 8.70 12.91
CA ILE A 472 4.63 9.61 12.06
C ILE A 472 3.42 10.03 12.87
N LEU A 473 3.33 11.33 13.16
CA LEU A 473 2.24 11.91 13.94
C LEU A 473 1.50 12.97 13.11
N ALA A 474 0.18 12.87 13.06
CA ALA A 474 -0.68 13.88 12.47
C ALA A 474 -1.75 14.33 13.46
N ARG A 475 -2.43 15.44 13.15
CA ARG A 475 -3.48 15.95 14.02
C ARG A 475 -4.66 14.98 14.12
N GLU A 476 -5.13 14.46 12.98
CA GLU A 476 -6.31 13.59 12.85
C GLU A 476 -6.24 12.84 11.51
N LEU A 477 -6.82 11.65 11.44
CA LEU A 477 -6.94 10.91 10.18
C LEU A 477 -8.08 11.48 9.32
N THR A 478 -7.76 12.47 8.49
CA THR A 478 -8.67 13.04 7.49
C THR A 478 -8.46 12.42 6.11
N PRO A 479 -9.34 12.66 5.12
CA PRO A 479 -9.08 12.26 3.73
C PRO A 479 -7.74 12.77 3.21
N SER A 480 -7.40 14.04 3.44
CA SER A 480 -6.11 14.63 3.05
C SER A 480 -4.93 13.92 3.73
N VAL A 481 -5.00 13.66 5.04
CA VAL A 481 -3.93 12.97 5.77
C VAL A 481 -3.75 11.53 5.29
N LEU A 482 -4.83 10.83 4.92
CA LEU A 482 -4.71 9.50 4.30
C LEU A 482 -3.95 9.58 2.96
N GLY A 483 -4.31 10.55 2.11
CA GLY A 483 -3.60 10.77 0.84
C GLY A 483 -2.12 11.06 1.05
N GLN A 484 -1.78 11.91 2.05
CA GLN A 484 -0.40 12.23 2.41
C GLN A 484 0.37 10.98 2.88
N LEU A 485 -0.22 10.16 3.75
CA LEU A 485 0.40 8.92 4.21
C LEU A 485 0.71 7.98 3.04
N ILE A 486 -0.21 7.81 2.13
CA ILE A 486 -0.02 6.89 1.00
C ILE A 486 1.06 7.41 0.05
N ALA A 487 1.02 8.68 -0.34
CA ALA A 487 2.04 9.27 -1.20
C ALA A 487 3.44 9.22 -0.57
N LEU A 488 3.55 9.38 0.76
CA LEU A 488 4.79 9.24 1.50
C LEU A 488 5.41 7.84 1.28
N TYR A 489 4.60 6.78 1.36
CA TYR A 489 5.06 5.41 1.12
C TYR A 489 5.28 5.10 -0.36
N GLU A 490 4.46 5.64 -1.28
CA GLU A 490 4.69 5.49 -2.72
C GLU A 490 6.08 6.02 -3.12
N HIS A 491 6.42 7.22 -2.63
CA HIS A 491 7.73 7.82 -2.93
C HIS A 491 8.87 7.16 -2.16
N LYS A 492 8.65 6.68 -0.92
CA LYS A 492 9.62 5.84 -0.20
C LYS A 492 10.01 4.62 -1.04
N VAL A 493 9.03 3.91 -1.57
CA VAL A 493 9.20 2.72 -2.41
C VAL A 493 9.94 3.07 -3.70
N PHE A 494 9.56 4.19 -4.34
CA PHE A 494 10.26 4.71 -5.51
C PHE A 494 11.75 4.96 -5.22
N VAL A 495 12.07 5.66 -4.13
CA VAL A 495 13.47 5.96 -3.74
C VAL A 495 14.29 4.69 -3.59
N GLN A 496 13.75 3.70 -2.89
CA GLN A 496 14.43 2.41 -2.70
C GLN A 496 14.69 1.71 -4.03
N GLY A 497 13.68 1.63 -4.90
CA GLY A 497 13.82 1.03 -6.22
C GLY A 497 14.83 1.75 -7.12
N ALA A 498 14.89 3.08 -7.02
CA ALA A 498 15.85 3.91 -7.74
C ALA A 498 17.29 3.66 -7.27
N VAL A 499 17.53 3.58 -5.96
CA VAL A 499 18.83 3.26 -5.38
C VAL A 499 19.26 1.85 -5.77
N TRP A 500 18.38 0.87 -5.68
CA TRP A 500 18.68 -0.54 -6.04
C TRP A 500 18.79 -0.77 -7.54
N ASP A 501 18.51 0.23 -8.38
CA ASP A 501 18.48 0.15 -9.85
C ASP A 501 17.57 -0.97 -10.38
N ILE A 502 16.40 -1.16 -9.76
CA ILE A 502 15.40 -2.18 -10.12
C ILE A 502 14.15 -1.58 -10.79
N ASP A 503 13.42 -2.39 -11.54
CA ASP A 503 12.13 -2.00 -12.13
C ASP A 503 11.01 -2.17 -11.10
N SER A 504 10.65 -1.09 -10.38
CA SER A 504 9.65 -1.12 -9.31
C SER A 504 8.21 -1.13 -9.81
N PHE A 505 7.96 -0.95 -11.10
CA PHE A 505 6.61 -0.70 -11.63
C PHE A 505 6.06 -1.81 -12.53
N ASP A 506 6.81 -2.89 -12.71
CA ASP A 506 6.33 -4.15 -13.30
C ASP A 506 5.99 -5.20 -12.21
N GLN A 507 5.52 -6.40 -12.62
CA GLN A 507 5.15 -7.49 -11.71
C GLN A 507 5.25 -8.88 -12.38
N TRP A 508 6.33 -9.20 -13.07
CA TRP A 508 6.53 -10.47 -13.78
C TRP A 508 6.43 -11.70 -12.88
N GLY A 509 6.77 -11.55 -11.59
CA GLY A 509 6.75 -12.64 -10.60
C GLY A 509 5.38 -13.29 -10.37
N VAL A 510 4.27 -12.62 -10.71
CA VAL A 510 2.91 -13.15 -10.52
C VAL A 510 2.37 -13.88 -11.75
N GLU A 511 3.08 -13.92 -12.88
CA GLU A 511 2.55 -14.47 -14.14
C GLU A 511 2.65 -15.99 -14.21
N LEU A 512 3.75 -16.60 -13.73
CA LEU A 512 3.98 -18.04 -13.82
C LEU A 512 2.86 -18.84 -13.13
N GLY A 513 2.45 -18.43 -11.92
CA GLY A 513 1.38 -19.10 -11.18
C GLY A 513 0.06 -19.12 -11.94
N LYS A 514 -0.31 -18.03 -12.60
CA LYS A 514 -1.54 -17.94 -13.41
C LYS A 514 -1.52 -18.90 -14.61
N VAL A 515 -0.38 -19.02 -15.29
CA VAL A 515 -0.21 -19.95 -16.41
C VAL A 515 -0.35 -21.40 -15.95
N LEU A 516 0.28 -21.74 -14.81
CA LEU A 516 0.19 -23.09 -14.25
C LEU A 516 -1.22 -23.42 -13.76
N ALA A 517 -1.91 -22.48 -13.09
CA ALA A 517 -3.28 -22.68 -12.62
C ALA A 517 -4.24 -23.04 -13.76
N LYS A 518 -4.19 -22.31 -14.89
CA LYS A 518 -5.00 -22.61 -16.08
C LYS A 518 -4.72 -24.01 -16.67
N ARG A 519 -3.46 -24.49 -16.55
CA ARG A 519 -3.11 -25.84 -17.02
C ARG A 519 -3.62 -26.94 -16.08
N ILE A 520 -3.68 -26.67 -14.78
CA ILE A 520 -4.09 -27.65 -13.75
C ILE A 520 -5.61 -27.77 -13.66
N GLU A 521 -6.36 -26.70 -13.92
CA GLU A 521 -7.81 -26.66 -13.76
C GLU A 521 -8.57 -27.83 -14.41
N PRO A 522 -8.30 -28.25 -15.67
CA PRO A 522 -8.97 -29.41 -16.26
C PRO A 522 -8.72 -30.73 -15.50
N ALA A 523 -7.52 -30.88 -14.93
CA ALA A 523 -7.23 -32.05 -14.10
C ALA A 523 -8.09 -32.13 -12.84
N LEU A 524 -8.46 -30.98 -12.28
CA LEU A 524 -9.31 -30.88 -11.09
C LEU A 524 -10.80 -31.11 -11.43
N THR A 525 -11.25 -30.62 -12.58
CA THR A 525 -12.67 -30.63 -12.97
C THR A 525 -13.11 -31.98 -13.57
N ASP A 526 -12.47 -32.43 -14.61
CA ASP A 526 -12.84 -33.61 -15.38
C ASP A 526 -11.81 -34.76 -15.32
N GLY A 527 -10.67 -34.57 -14.68
CA GLY A 527 -9.61 -35.58 -14.57
C GLY A 527 -8.68 -35.66 -15.77
N THR A 528 -8.72 -34.67 -16.67
CA THR A 528 -7.83 -34.65 -17.84
C THR A 528 -6.36 -34.65 -17.39
N PRO A 529 -5.53 -35.61 -17.84
CA PRO A 529 -4.12 -35.64 -17.51
C PRO A 529 -3.39 -34.39 -17.99
N VAL A 530 -2.58 -33.79 -17.13
CA VAL A 530 -1.75 -32.61 -17.46
C VAL A 530 -0.29 -33.04 -17.61
N PRO A 531 0.26 -33.05 -18.84
CA PRO A 531 1.65 -33.42 -19.07
C PRO A 531 2.62 -32.44 -18.39
N GLY A 532 3.70 -32.99 -17.81
CA GLY A 532 4.80 -32.17 -17.27
C GLY A 532 4.54 -31.55 -15.89
N LEU A 533 3.52 -32.01 -15.16
CA LEU A 533 3.43 -31.73 -13.73
C LEU A 533 4.47 -32.56 -12.97
N ASP A 534 5.03 -31.97 -11.93
CA ASP A 534 5.90 -32.69 -11.01
C ASP A 534 5.12 -33.75 -10.20
N PRO A 535 5.80 -34.79 -9.66
CA PRO A 535 5.13 -35.87 -8.95
C PRO A 535 4.32 -35.44 -7.73
N SER A 536 4.76 -34.39 -7.02
CA SER A 536 4.04 -33.87 -5.85
C SER A 536 2.71 -33.23 -6.26
N THR A 537 2.73 -32.37 -7.28
CA THR A 537 1.51 -31.73 -7.80
C THR A 537 0.53 -32.79 -8.35
N GLN A 538 1.03 -33.82 -9.06
CA GLN A 538 0.18 -34.93 -9.54
C GLN A 538 -0.51 -35.66 -8.39
N ALA A 539 0.25 -36.01 -7.34
CA ALA A 539 -0.28 -36.69 -6.17
C ALA A 539 -1.33 -35.85 -5.42
N LEU A 540 -1.08 -34.54 -5.28
CA LEU A 540 -2.00 -33.60 -4.63
C LEU A 540 -3.30 -33.43 -5.43
N VAL A 541 -3.23 -33.33 -6.76
CA VAL A 541 -4.41 -33.29 -7.65
C VAL A 541 -5.23 -34.57 -7.51
N ALA A 542 -4.58 -35.73 -7.54
CA ALA A 542 -5.26 -37.02 -7.35
C ALA A 542 -5.95 -37.10 -5.97
N LYS A 543 -5.25 -36.71 -4.92
CA LYS A 543 -5.80 -36.68 -3.55
C LYS A 543 -6.97 -35.70 -3.39
N TYR A 544 -6.86 -34.54 -4.00
CA TYR A 544 -7.96 -33.55 -4.01
C TYR A 544 -9.22 -34.15 -4.66
N ARG A 545 -9.08 -34.80 -5.80
CA ARG A 545 -10.22 -35.47 -6.49
C ARG A 545 -10.84 -36.58 -5.65
N GLU A 546 -10.00 -37.43 -5.04
CA GLU A 546 -10.44 -38.48 -4.12
C GLU A 546 -11.29 -37.87 -2.96
N LEU A 547 -10.78 -36.82 -2.32
CA LEU A 547 -11.49 -36.16 -1.21
C LEU A 547 -12.80 -35.50 -1.64
N ARG A 548 -12.92 -35.07 -2.88
CA ARG A 548 -14.16 -34.54 -3.47
C ARG A 548 -15.11 -35.60 -4.01
N GLY A 549 -14.74 -36.90 -3.97
CA GLY A 549 -15.54 -38.00 -4.51
C GLY A 549 -15.60 -38.01 -6.03
N ARG A 550 -14.52 -37.59 -6.71
CA ARG A 550 -14.41 -37.50 -8.17
C ARG A 550 -13.36 -38.43 -8.74
#